data_ca02273c952d7b9ec9522edba9c0d66e
#
_entry.id   ca02273c952d7b9ec9522edba9c0d66e
#
_cell.length_a   1.000
_cell.length_b   1.000
_cell.length_c   1.000
_cell.angle_alpha   90.00
_cell.angle_beta   90.00
_cell.angle_gamma   90.00
#
_symmetry.space_group_name_H-M   'P 1'
#
loop_
_entity.id
_entity.type
_entity.pdbx_description
1 polymer ?
#
loop_
_entity_poly.entity_id
_entity_poly.type
_entity_poly.pdbx_seq_one_letter_code
_entity_poly.pdbx_strand_id
1 'polypeptide(L)'
;MKNSNVADRVTRVAVDLFASQGFANTSVQQIVAAAGVTKGAMYHYFQSKDDLLFGIYERLLSLQRSHLEAALSKGGSAEEVLREVCVDVIETSIDFLPEGTVFFRSMHLLSEPRRAEVTRRRREYHDRIAALIERGQDEGSFRTDIPRSVLIAHFFSDLHYLSHWYSPEGPETKQEVAQHLTDLFLSGIRKEAS
;
A
#
# COMPACT_ATOMS: atom_id res chain seq x y z
N MET A 1 11.99 -24.38 9.70
CA MET A 1 11.75 -23.03 10.22
C MET A 1 12.71 -22.09 9.50
N LYS A 2 12.21 -21.25 8.56
CA LYS A 2 13.04 -20.23 7.90
C LYS A 2 13.57 -19.28 8.99
N ASN A 3 14.89 -19.12 9.06
CA ASN A 3 15.53 -18.08 9.87
C ASN A 3 14.98 -16.73 9.41
N SER A 4 13.94 -16.20 10.08
CA SER A 4 13.45 -14.85 9.76
C SER A 4 14.60 -13.90 10.06
N ASN A 5 15.00 -13.13 9.06
CA ASN A 5 16.02 -12.11 9.17
C ASN A 5 15.71 -11.19 10.35
N VAL A 6 16.73 -10.65 11.01
CA VAL A 6 16.60 -9.69 12.12
C VAL A 6 15.67 -8.54 11.73
N ALA A 7 15.79 -8.03 10.51
CA ALA A 7 14.92 -6.97 9.98
C ALA A 7 13.44 -7.38 9.99
N ASP A 8 13.10 -8.60 9.54
CA ASP A 8 11.71 -9.07 9.50
C ASP A 8 11.12 -9.24 10.92
N ARG A 9 11.93 -9.72 11.88
CA ARG A 9 11.47 -9.83 13.27
C ARG A 9 11.23 -8.47 13.90
N VAL A 10 12.15 -7.53 13.71
CA VAL A 10 12.04 -6.16 14.21
C VAL A 10 10.82 -5.47 13.61
N THR A 11 10.61 -5.60 12.29
CA THR A 11 9.47 -5.01 11.59
C THR A 11 8.14 -5.54 12.13
N ARG A 12 7.99 -6.88 12.25
CA ARG A 12 6.77 -7.50 12.77
C ARG A 12 6.43 -7.02 14.16
N VAL A 13 7.40 -7.10 15.08
CA VAL A 13 7.23 -6.66 16.47
C VAL A 13 6.91 -5.16 16.53
N ALA A 14 7.53 -4.35 15.69
CA ALA A 14 7.24 -2.92 15.63
C ALA A 14 5.80 -2.65 15.17
N VAL A 15 5.29 -3.37 14.16
CA VAL A 15 3.89 -3.28 13.71
C VAL A 15 2.96 -3.60 14.87
N ASP A 16 3.17 -4.72 15.59
CA ASP A 16 2.34 -5.12 16.73
C ASP A 16 2.33 -4.06 17.86
N LEU A 17 3.51 -3.54 18.21
CA LEU A 17 3.64 -2.51 19.24
C LEU A 17 3.05 -1.17 18.79
N PHE A 18 3.27 -0.76 17.55
CA PHE A 18 2.67 0.47 17.01
C PHE A 18 1.15 0.38 16.91
N ALA A 19 0.62 -0.79 16.57
CA ALA A 19 -0.82 -1.02 16.52
C ALA A 19 -1.45 -0.98 17.92
N SER A 20 -0.81 -1.61 18.92
CA SER A 20 -1.40 -1.76 20.27
C SER A 20 -1.25 -0.54 21.17
N GLN A 21 -0.11 0.15 21.12
CA GLN A 21 0.18 1.27 22.05
C GLN A 21 0.50 2.60 21.33
N GLY A 22 0.52 2.59 20.01
CA GLY A 22 0.79 3.75 19.16
C GLY A 22 2.29 3.99 18.94
N PHE A 23 2.60 4.60 17.79
CA PHE A 23 3.97 4.92 17.39
C PHE A 23 4.69 5.82 18.41
N ALA A 24 4.04 6.89 18.88
CA ALA A 24 4.66 7.84 19.80
C ALA A 24 5.08 7.17 21.13
N ASN A 25 4.25 6.27 21.66
CA ASN A 25 4.46 5.62 22.95
C ASN A 25 5.39 4.39 22.89
N THR A 26 5.78 3.94 21.70
CA THR A 26 6.66 2.79 21.52
C THR A 26 8.12 3.24 21.51
N SER A 27 8.94 2.66 22.37
CA SER A 27 10.38 2.91 22.41
C SER A 27 11.15 1.86 21.61
N VAL A 28 12.34 2.24 21.11
CA VAL A 28 13.29 1.29 20.49
C VAL A 28 13.64 0.15 21.45
N GLN A 29 13.72 0.45 22.76
CA GLN A 29 14.06 -0.56 23.76
C GLN A 29 12.98 -1.65 23.88
N GLN A 30 11.71 -1.26 23.83
CA GLN A 30 10.59 -2.22 23.80
C GLN A 30 10.65 -3.09 22.53
N ILE A 31 10.90 -2.47 21.37
CA ILE A 31 10.97 -3.20 20.09
C ILE A 31 12.09 -4.25 20.11
N VAL A 32 13.31 -3.88 20.50
CA VAL A 32 14.45 -4.83 20.51
C VAL A 32 14.27 -5.93 21.55
N ALA A 33 13.71 -5.60 22.71
CA ALA A 33 13.41 -6.57 23.75
C ALA A 33 12.38 -7.60 23.28
N ALA A 34 11.26 -7.14 22.71
CA ALA A 34 10.21 -8.02 22.19
C ALA A 34 10.64 -8.82 20.96
N ALA A 35 11.51 -8.25 20.10
CA ALA A 35 12.07 -8.94 18.94
C ALA A 35 13.20 -9.93 19.30
N GLY A 36 13.67 -9.97 20.56
CA GLY A 36 14.79 -10.81 20.98
C GLY A 36 16.08 -10.50 20.24
N VAL A 37 16.37 -9.19 20.01
CA VAL A 37 17.57 -8.74 19.32
C VAL A 37 18.30 -7.65 20.14
N THR A 38 19.58 -7.41 19.82
CA THR A 38 20.33 -6.30 20.42
C THR A 38 19.99 -4.97 19.73
N LYS A 39 20.16 -3.87 20.44
CA LYS A 39 20.05 -2.52 19.87
C LYS A 39 20.97 -2.33 18.64
N GLY A 40 22.21 -2.83 18.72
CA GLY A 40 23.15 -2.80 17.62
C GLY A 40 22.66 -3.58 16.39
N ALA A 41 22.06 -4.75 16.59
CA ALA A 41 21.48 -5.54 15.50
C ALA A 41 20.30 -4.82 14.83
N MET A 42 19.46 -4.13 15.57
CA MET A 42 18.40 -3.31 14.99
C MET A 42 18.98 -2.12 14.21
N TYR A 43 19.93 -1.37 14.79
CA TYR A 43 20.52 -0.19 14.16
C TYR A 43 21.35 -0.49 12.92
N HIS A 44 21.73 -1.75 12.71
CA HIS A 44 22.31 -2.19 11.44
C HIS A 44 21.33 -2.08 10.27
N TYR A 45 20.02 -2.24 10.52
CA TYR A 45 18.97 -2.20 9.49
C TYR A 45 18.17 -0.90 9.49
N PHE A 46 17.91 -0.33 10.66
CA PHE A 46 17.05 0.84 10.85
C PHE A 46 17.74 1.84 11.76
N GLN A 47 18.06 3.01 11.25
CA GLN A 47 18.83 4.05 11.99
C GLN A 47 18.01 4.73 13.10
N SER A 48 16.66 4.65 13.01
CA SER A 48 15.76 5.25 13.97
C SER A 48 14.41 4.54 13.98
N LYS A 49 13.54 4.87 14.95
CA LYS A 49 12.15 4.44 14.96
C LYS A 49 11.36 5.01 13.76
N ASP A 50 11.72 6.21 13.35
CA ASP A 50 11.19 6.90 12.17
C ASP A 50 11.56 6.16 10.87
N ASP A 51 12.81 5.72 10.79
CA ASP A 51 13.31 4.92 9.67
C ASP A 51 12.63 3.54 9.60
N LEU A 52 12.34 2.94 10.75
CA LEU A 52 11.59 1.69 10.84
C LEU A 52 10.14 1.86 10.36
N LEU A 53 9.44 2.92 10.77
CA LEU A 53 8.08 3.21 10.28
C LEU A 53 8.07 3.48 8.76
N PHE A 54 9.05 4.22 8.27
CA PHE A 54 9.24 4.43 6.84
C PHE A 54 9.49 3.10 6.10
N GLY A 55 10.36 2.24 6.63
CA GLY A 55 10.69 0.93 6.04
C GLY A 55 9.50 -0.03 5.99
N ILE A 56 8.60 0.03 6.97
CA ILE A 56 7.33 -0.74 6.98
C ILE A 56 6.50 -0.40 5.75
N TYR A 57 6.28 0.89 5.48
CA TYR A 57 5.51 1.35 4.32
C TYR A 57 6.24 1.12 3.00
N GLU A 58 7.55 1.37 2.97
CA GLU A 58 8.35 1.22 1.75
C GLU A 58 8.33 -0.20 1.21
N ARG A 59 8.26 -1.20 2.08
CA ARG A 59 8.14 -2.61 1.67
C ARG A 59 6.85 -2.86 0.89
N LEU A 60 5.72 -2.36 1.36
CA LEU A 60 4.44 -2.44 0.65
C LEU A 60 4.49 -1.71 -0.69
N LEU A 61 4.93 -0.46 -0.67
CA LEU A 61 4.97 0.37 -1.88
C LEU A 61 5.92 -0.18 -2.94
N SER A 62 7.08 -0.71 -2.53
CA SER A 62 8.04 -1.32 -3.46
C SER A 62 7.46 -2.58 -4.11
N LEU A 63 6.71 -3.39 -3.38
CA LEU A 63 6.05 -4.57 -3.93
C LEU A 63 4.98 -4.16 -4.95
N GLN A 64 4.10 -3.24 -4.61
CA GLN A 64 3.07 -2.73 -5.52
C GLN A 64 3.66 -2.10 -6.79
N ARG A 65 4.78 -1.36 -6.66
CA ARG A 65 5.50 -0.81 -7.82
C ARG A 65 6.06 -1.91 -8.72
N SER A 66 6.67 -2.94 -8.14
CA SER A 66 7.20 -4.08 -8.88
C SER A 66 6.10 -4.81 -9.68
N HIS A 67 4.94 -5.01 -9.07
CA HIS A 67 3.80 -5.65 -9.72
C HIS A 67 3.20 -4.77 -10.83
N LEU A 68 3.08 -3.46 -10.60
CA LEU A 68 2.65 -2.50 -11.62
C LEU A 68 3.56 -2.56 -12.86
N GLU A 69 4.89 -2.52 -12.67
CA GLU A 69 5.82 -2.61 -13.80
C GLU A 69 5.73 -3.97 -14.51
N ALA A 70 5.53 -5.05 -13.78
CA ALA A 70 5.31 -6.37 -14.38
C ALA A 70 4.01 -6.41 -15.20
N ALA A 71 2.91 -5.86 -14.70
CA ALA A 71 1.64 -5.78 -15.43
C ALA A 71 1.78 -4.93 -16.71
N LEU A 72 2.44 -3.75 -16.61
CA LEU A 72 2.69 -2.89 -17.76
C LEU A 72 3.56 -3.57 -18.84
N SER A 73 4.51 -4.41 -18.45
CA SER A 73 5.42 -5.09 -19.37
C SER A 73 4.75 -6.21 -20.18
N LYS A 74 3.64 -6.78 -19.69
CA LYS A 74 2.88 -7.82 -20.42
C LYS A 74 2.15 -7.26 -21.65
N GLY A 75 1.86 -5.97 -21.68
CA GLY A 75 1.05 -5.33 -22.70
C GLY A 75 -0.44 -5.62 -22.51
N GLY A 76 -1.25 -5.35 -23.55
CA GLY A 76 -2.70 -5.44 -23.51
C GLY A 76 -3.36 -4.08 -23.52
N SER A 77 -4.69 -4.03 -23.54
CA SER A 77 -5.49 -2.80 -23.45
C SER A 77 -5.29 -2.14 -22.08
N ALA A 78 -5.54 -0.82 -22.01
CA ALA A 78 -5.45 -0.11 -20.74
C ALA A 78 -6.38 -0.69 -19.67
N GLU A 79 -7.55 -1.16 -20.06
CA GLU A 79 -8.53 -1.77 -19.14
C GLU A 79 -8.02 -3.10 -18.56
N GLU A 80 -7.45 -3.98 -19.39
CA GLU A 80 -6.90 -5.27 -18.93
C GLU A 80 -5.76 -5.05 -17.94
N VAL A 81 -4.82 -4.17 -18.27
CA VAL A 81 -3.69 -3.85 -17.39
C VAL A 81 -4.18 -3.17 -16.10
N LEU A 82 -5.11 -2.22 -16.19
CA LEU A 82 -5.64 -1.54 -15.00
C LEU A 82 -6.39 -2.51 -14.08
N ARG A 83 -7.13 -3.46 -14.65
CA ARG A 83 -7.79 -4.53 -13.88
C ARG A 83 -6.78 -5.35 -13.10
N GLU A 84 -5.73 -5.82 -13.75
CA GLU A 84 -4.66 -6.58 -13.07
C GLU A 84 -4.02 -5.76 -11.94
N VAL A 85 -3.70 -4.50 -12.20
CA VAL A 85 -3.13 -3.59 -11.21
C VAL A 85 -4.08 -3.35 -10.03
N CYS A 86 -5.36 -3.11 -10.28
CA CYS A 86 -6.34 -2.90 -9.20
C CYS A 86 -6.49 -4.12 -8.29
N VAL A 87 -6.64 -5.31 -8.88
CA VAL A 87 -6.72 -6.56 -8.11
C VAL A 87 -5.48 -6.73 -7.25
N ASP A 88 -4.28 -6.60 -7.84
CA ASP A 88 -3.02 -6.74 -7.11
C ASP A 88 -2.87 -5.72 -5.98
N VAL A 89 -3.20 -4.47 -6.22
CA VAL A 89 -3.11 -3.41 -5.20
C VAL A 89 -4.03 -3.71 -4.02
N ILE A 90 -5.25 -4.19 -4.27
CA ILE A 90 -6.21 -4.54 -3.22
C ILE A 90 -5.72 -5.76 -2.43
N GLU A 91 -5.33 -6.84 -3.12
CA GLU A 91 -4.82 -8.06 -2.47
C GLU A 91 -3.59 -7.76 -1.63
N THR A 92 -2.63 -7.01 -2.18
CA THR A 92 -1.42 -6.61 -1.46
C THR A 92 -1.73 -5.72 -0.26
N SER A 93 -2.72 -4.80 -0.39
CA SER A 93 -3.17 -3.97 0.73
C SER A 93 -3.82 -4.79 1.84
N ILE A 94 -4.52 -5.85 1.50
CA ILE A 94 -5.09 -6.81 2.47
C ILE A 94 -3.97 -7.63 3.14
N ASP A 95 -3.01 -8.14 2.37
CA ASP A 95 -1.89 -8.93 2.90
C ASP A 95 -1.00 -8.14 3.87
N PHE A 96 -0.93 -6.81 3.69
CA PHE A 96 -0.18 -5.86 4.52
C PHE A 96 -1.10 -4.94 5.34
N LEU A 97 -2.32 -5.40 5.65
CA LEU A 97 -3.32 -4.56 6.33
C LEU A 97 -2.84 -4.01 7.69
N PRO A 98 -2.18 -4.79 8.57
CA PRO A 98 -1.63 -4.27 9.82
C PRO A 98 -0.59 -3.17 9.58
N GLU A 99 0.35 -3.40 8.68
CA GLU A 99 1.42 -2.47 8.32
C GLU A 99 0.86 -1.15 7.75
N GLY A 100 -0.07 -1.27 6.79
CA GLY A 100 -0.75 -0.13 6.18
C GLY A 100 -1.52 0.68 7.22
N THR A 101 -2.28 0.00 8.09
CA THR A 101 -3.06 0.65 9.17
C THR A 101 -2.15 1.43 10.11
N VAL A 102 -1.07 0.82 10.58
CA VAL A 102 -0.09 1.47 11.47
C VAL A 102 0.53 2.67 10.76
N PHE A 103 0.93 2.50 9.51
CA PHE A 103 1.56 3.57 8.75
C PHE A 103 0.64 4.77 8.56
N PHE A 104 -0.58 4.57 8.03
CA PHE A 104 -1.51 5.67 7.75
C PHE A 104 -1.94 6.41 9.02
N ARG A 105 -2.06 5.72 10.14
CA ARG A 105 -2.32 6.34 11.45
C ARG A 105 -1.15 7.17 11.98
N SER A 106 0.08 6.82 11.60
CA SER A 106 1.29 7.38 12.21
C SER A 106 2.13 8.26 11.27
N MET A 107 1.82 8.30 9.95
CA MET A 107 2.64 9.01 8.96
C MET A 107 2.82 10.51 9.26
N HIS A 108 1.85 11.13 9.94
CA HIS A 108 1.92 12.53 10.35
C HIS A 108 2.96 12.79 11.44
N LEU A 109 3.42 11.72 12.13
CA LEU A 109 4.47 11.76 13.16
C LEU A 109 5.88 11.55 12.61
N LEU A 110 6.00 11.22 11.31
CA LEU A 110 7.30 11.13 10.65
C LEU A 110 8.01 12.48 10.62
N SER A 111 9.34 12.46 10.71
CA SER A 111 10.16 13.64 10.46
C SER A 111 9.89 14.23 9.08
N GLU A 112 10.10 15.55 8.93
CA GLU A 112 9.83 16.25 7.67
C GLU A 112 10.53 15.59 6.47
N PRO A 113 11.84 15.22 6.52
CA PRO A 113 12.48 14.57 5.38
C PRO A 113 11.83 13.24 5.01
N ARG A 114 11.44 12.42 6.01
CA ARG A 114 10.79 11.12 5.76
C ARG A 114 9.38 11.30 5.20
N ARG A 115 8.62 12.26 5.71
CA ARG A 115 7.29 12.59 5.21
C ARG A 115 7.34 13.10 3.76
N ALA A 116 8.29 13.96 3.44
CA ALA A 116 8.51 14.45 2.08
C ALA A 116 8.85 13.29 1.11
N GLU A 117 9.71 12.37 1.53
CA GLU A 117 10.09 11.19 0.74
C GLU A 117 8.90 10.25 0.50
N VAL A 118 8.09 9.97 1.53
CA VAL A 118 6.84 9.20 1.37
C VAL A 118 5.91 9.86 0.36
N THR A 119 5.70 11.18 0.50
CA THR A 119 4.81 11.94 -0.40
C THR A 119 5.30 11.86 -1.85
N ARG A 120 6.60 12.02 -2.08
CA ARG A 120 7.22 11.92 -3.40
C ARG A 120 7.00 10.53 -4.00
N ARG A 121 7.31 9.46 -3.28
CA ARG A 121 7.18 8.08 -3.77
C ARG A 121 5.74 7.69 -4.05
N ARG A 122 4.80 8.12 -3.20
CA ARG A 122 3.36 7.91 -3.45
C ARG A 122 2.92 8.63 -4.72
N ARG A 123 3.34 9.88 -4.91
CA ARG A 123 3.02 10.63 -6.12
C ARG A 123 3.54 9.93 -7.37
N GLU A 124 4.79 9.49 -7.38
CA GLU A 124 5.37 8.75 -8.51
C GLU A 124 4.55 7.49 -8.85
N TYR A 125 4.10 6.75 -7.84
CA TYR A 125 3.25 5.58 -8.04
C TYR A 125 1.87 5.95 -8.59
N HIS A 126 1.23 6.99 -8.04
CA HIS A 126 -0.06 7.48 -8.53
C HIS A 126 0.03 8.03 -9.96
N ASP A 127 1.11 8.71 -10.32
CA ASP A 127 1.34 9.22 -11.67
C ASP A 127 1.45 8.09 -12.70
N ARG A 128 2.01 6.94 -12.34
CA ARG A 128 2.03 5.74 -13.20
C ARG A 128 0.62 5.20 -13.46
N ILE A 129 -0.23 5.15 -12.44
CA ILE A 129 -1.64 4.73 -12.59
C ILE A 129 -2.42 5.79 -13.37
N ALA A 130 -2.16 7.08 -13.16
CA ALA A 130 -2.76 8.16 -13.93
C ALA A 130 -2.46 8.03 -15.43
N ALA A 131 -1.20 7.71 -15.78
CA ALA A 131 -0.81 7.48 -17.18
C ALA A 131 -1.54 6.27 -17.80
N LEU A 132 -1.80 5.23 -17.01
CA LEU A 132 -2.58 4.08 -17.47
C LEU A 132 -4.04 4.43 -17.71
N ILE A 133 -4.66 5.24 -16.83
CA ILE A 133 -6.02 5.77 -17.03
C ILE A 133 -6.06 6.68 -18.27
N GLU A 134 -5.05 7.55 -18.48
CA GLU A 134 -4.94 8.40 -19.66
C GLU A 134 -4.90 7.58 -20.94
N ARG A 135 -4.09 6.53 -20.97
CA ARG A 135 -4.05 5.60 -22.10
C ARG A 135 -5.43 5.00 -22.42
N GLY A 136 -6.20 4.59 -21.38
CA GLY A 136 -7.56 4.09 -21.59
C GLY A 136 -8.55 5.15 -22.07
N GLN A 137 -8.35 6.42 -21.72
CA GLN A 137 -9.11 7.55 -22.27
C GLN A 137 -8.79 7.75 -23.77
N ASP A 138 -7.52 7.67 -24.15
CA ASP A 138 -7.07 7.78 -25.54
C ASP A 138 -7.53 6.58 -26.39
N GLU A 139 -7.55 5.38 -25.82
CA GLU A 139 -8.13 4.17 -26.42
C GLU A 139 -9.67 4.25 -26.55
N GLY A 140 -10.33 5.23 -25.90
CA GLY A 140 -11.77 5.40 -25.90
C GLY A 140 -12.51 4.44 -24.97
N SER A 141 -11.82 3.70 -24.12
CA SER A 141 -12.39 2.76 -23.14
C SER A 141 -12.85 3.45 -21.88
N PHE A 142 -12.22 4.53 -21.47
CA PHE A 142 -12.53 5.24 -20.24
C PHE A 142 -13.13 6.62 -20.49
N ARG A 143 -13.97 7.03 -19.56
CA ARG A 143 -14.62 8.34 -19.54
C ARG A 143 -13.61 9.48 -19.32
N THR A 144 -13.90 10.67 -19.88
CA THR A 144 -13.02 11.85 -19.81
C THR A 144 -13.62 13.02 -19.02
N ASP A 145 -14.87 12.89 -18.57
CA ASP A 145 -15.60 13.93 -17.85
C ASP A 145 -15.25 14.05 -16.37
N ILE A 146 -14.59 13.03 -15.80
CA ILE A 146 -14.07 13.06 -14.42
C ILE A 146 -12.54 13.23 -14.45
N PRO A 147 -11.97 14.21 -13.71
CA PRO A 147 -10.52 14.36 -13.63
C PRO A 147 -9.84 13.11 -13.09
N ARG A 148 -8.72 12.71 -13.71
CA ARG A 148 -7.93 11.52 -13.31
C ARG A 148 -7.52 11.54 -11.84
N SER A 149 -7.19 12.72 -11.32
CA SER A 149 -6.85 12.88 -9.89
C SER A 149 -8.01 12.49 -8.96
N VAL A 150 -9.25 12.72 -9.38
CA VAL A 150 -10.45 12.32 -8.62
C VAL A 150 -10.64 10.81 -8.66
N LEU A 151 -10.47 10.19 -9.83
CA LEU A 151 -10.56 8.74 -10.00
C LEU A 151 -9.51 8.01 -9.14
N ILE A 152 -8.27 8.50 -9.13
CA ILE A 152 -7.18 7.96 -8.31
C ILE A 152 -7.46 8.15 -6.82
N ALA A 153 -7.89 9.35 -6.43
CA ALA A 153 -8.22 9.65 -5.04
C ALA A 153 -9.35 8.74 -4.52
N HIS A 154 -10.37 8.52 -5.34
CA HIS A 154 -11.48 7.60 -5.02
C HIS A 154 -10.96 6.18 -4.79
N PHE A 155 -10.23 5.60 -5.74
CA PHE A 155 -9.68 4.25 -5.63
C PHE A 155 -8.84 4.04 -4.37
N PHE A 156 -7.89 4.94 -4.10
CA PHE A 156 -7.02 4.81 -2.92
C PHE A 156 -7.71 5.13 -1.60
N SER A 157 -8.79 5.93 -1.60
CA SER A 157 -9.55 6.21 -0.38
C SER A 157 -10.20 4.95 0.18
N ASP A 158 -10.76 4.10 -0.67
CA ASP A 158 -11.37 2.83 -0.26
C ASP A 158 -10.33 1.90 0.35
N LEU A 159 -9.12 1.85 -0.24
CA LEU A 159 -8.01 1.03 0.27
C LEU A 159 -7.47 1.52 1.61
N HIS A 160 -7.38 2.83 1.82
CA HIS A 160 -6.95 3.38 3.11
C HIS A 160 -7.95 3.09 4.23
N TYR A 161 -9.21 2.81 3.88
CA TYR A 161 -10.29 2.53 4.82
C TYR A 161 -10.54 1.04 5.03
N LEU A 162 -9.85 0.14 4.32
CA LEU A 162 -10.00 -1.32 4.41
C LEU A 162 -10.01 -1.84 5.84
N SER A 163 -9.11 -1.36 6.69
CA SER A 163 -8.99 -1.78 8.09
C SER A 163 -10.22 -1.51 8.97
N HIS A 164 -11.20 -0.76 8.47
CA HIS A 164 -12.41 -0.43 9.22
C HIS A 164 -13.59 -1.36 8.93
N TRP A 165 -13.55 -2.06 7.81
CA TRP A 165 -14.68 -2.90 7.40
C TRP A 165 -14.26 -4.31 6.96
N TYR A 166 -13.05 -4.50 6.42
CA TYR A 166 -12.58 -5.82 5.99
C TYR A 166 -12.09 -6.63 7.20
N SER A 167 -12.51 -7.89 7.26
CA SER A 167 -11.99 -8.89 8.21
C SER A 167 -11.53 -10.14 7.44
N PRO A 168 -10.29 -10.65 7.68
CA PRO A 168 -9.85 -11.91 7.11
C PRO A 168 -10.70 -13.13 7.49
N GLU A 169 -11.48 -13.01 8.57
CA GLU A 169 -12.41 -14.02 9.08
C GLU A 169 -13.86 -13.74 8.63
N GLY A 170 -14.06 -12.73 7.78
CA GLY A 170 -15.35 -12.35 7.22
C GLY A 170 -15.87 -13.34 6.19
N PRO A 171 -17.08 -13.10 5.66
CA PRO A 171 -17.70 -14.00 4.70
C PRO A 171 -17.02 -13.98 3.32
N GLU A 172 -16.40 -12.85 2.92
CA GLU A 172 -15.74 -12.70 1.63
C GLU A 172 -14.24 -13.01 1.74
N THR A 173 -13.74 -13.78 0.79
CA THR A 173 -12.31 -14.01 0.63
C THR A 173 -11.60 -12.76 0.11
N LYS A 174 -10.28 -12.68 0.33
CA LYS A 174 -9.44 -11.62 -0.21
C LYS A 174 -9.63 -11.43 -1.73
N GLN A 175 -9.71 -12.54 -2.46
CA GLN A 175 -9.88 -12.56 -3.91
C GLN A 175 -11.24 -11.99 -4.33
N GLU A 176 -12.31 -12.38 -3.64
CA GLU A 176 -13.66 -11.87 -3.91
C GLU A 176 -13.73 -10.35 -3.66
N VAL A 177 -13.18 -9.89 -2.53
CA VAL A 177 -13.11 -8.45 -2.25
C VAL A 177 -12.31 -7.71 -3.31
N ALA A 178 -11.16 -8.24 -3.73
CA ALA A 178 -10.34 -7.62 -4.76
C ALA A 178 -11.07 -7.53 -6.10
N GLN A 179 -11.77 -8.58 -6.52
CA GLN A 179 -12.57 -8.58 -7.74
C GLN A 179 -13.73 -7.59 -7.66
N HIS A 180 -14.52 -7.62 -6.58
CA HIS A 180 -15.68 -6.75 -6.43
C HIS A 180 -15.30 -5.26 -6.43
N LEU A 181 -14.28 -4.86 -5.67
CA LEU A 181 -13.81 -3.48 -5.64
C LEU A 181 -13.23 -3.04 -6.99
N THR A 182 -12.51 -3.94 -7.67
CA THR A 182 -11.99 -3.68 -9.03
C THR A 182 -13.16 -3.50 -10.02
N ASP A 183 -14.17 -4.36 -9.98
CA ASP A 183 -15.31 -4.26 -10.87
C ASP A 183 -16.14 -2.99 -10.63
N LEU A 184 -16.34 -2.61 -9.37
CA LEU A 184 -16.99 -1.35 -9.01
C LEU A 184 -16.21 -0.14 -9.56
N PHE A 185 -14.89 -0.10 -9.34
CA PHE A 185 -14.06 0.98 -9.84
C PHE A 185 -14.08 1.06 -11.37
N LEU A 186 -13.81 -0.06 -12.06
CA LEU A 186 -13.80 -0.08 -13.53
C LEU A 186 -15.15 0.26 -14.14
N SER A 187 -16.26 -0.21 -13.53
CA SER A 187 -17.60 0.17 -13.98
C SER A 187 -17.83 1.68 -13.89
N GLY A 188 -17.29 2.33 -12.85
CA GLY A 188 -17.40 3.79 -12.67
C GLY A 188 -16.57 4.61 -13.64
N ILE A 189 -15.49 4.05 -14.19
CA ILE A 189 -14.58 4.77 -15.09
C ILE A 189 -14.74 4.42 -16.56
N ARG A 190 -15.46 3.35 -16.89
CA ARG A 190 -15.75 2.99 -18.28
C ARG A 190 -16.55 4.10 -18.96
N LYS A 191 -16.30 4.28 -20.25
CA LYS A 191 -17.13 5.12 -21.09
C LYS A 191 -18.49 4.46 -21.28
N GLU A 192 -19.56 5.19 -21.05
CA GLU A 192 -20.93 4.70 -21.35
C GLU A 192 -21.06 4.39 -22.83
N ALA A 193 -21.66 3.25 -23.17
CA ALA A 193 -22.03 2.96 -24.54
C ALA A 193 -23.12 3.95 -24.98
N SER A 194 -22.81 4.74 -26.00
CA SER A 194 -23.76 5.69 -26.62
C SER A 194 -24.89 4.95 -27.34
#